data_2beb5504969231933d16cbea90e8991c
#
_entry.id   2beb5504969231933d16cbea90e8991c
#
_cell.length_a   1.000
_cell.length_b   1.000
_cell.length_c   1.000
_cell.angle_alpha   90.00
_cell.angle_beta   90.00
_cell.angle_gamma   90.00
#
_symmetry.space_group_name_H-M   'P 1'
#
loop_
_entity.id
_entity.type
_entity.pdbx_description
1 polymer ?
#
loop_
_entity_poly.entity_id
_entity_poly.type
_entity_poly.pdbx_seq_one_letter_code
_entity_poly.pdbx_strand_id
1 'polypeptide(L)'
;MSQWLTSIRRQEIDLSYLNRNLMYRIFRIGQVILPQANYYLFIGDLHGNIKASIVLAIRLQTLFKVSLRAVFQVGDFGCWPTGMTAKNEDPHYKKEDSFDFFEIKQSIIQQSFLSLGKAELKILNAPFNFIRGNHEDFNYLNSISKDTPSELLTGIYFIPDYFNAVIENLHIMALGGILTDLDRGKGKRAKIEFKKSQQKLKIDKRRSNASLLVQLDSAGVDLLLTHSGLASREDHDGSKQLEAYLPHSDIRLHFYGHHHRFSLGDVGKNTLSIGLRNLDIDTRGMLRTGSFALVVWKDRNNFEIYSDTNE
;
A
#
# COMPACT_ATOMS: atom_id res chain seq x y z
N MET A 1 15.83 -20.65 -21.52
CA MET A 1 15.16 -20.49 -20.20
C MET A 1 16.02 -19.53 -19.40
N SER A 2 15.55 -18.31 -19.27
CA SER A 2 16.36 -17.14 -18.90
C SER A 2 16.70 -17.11 -17.41
N GLN A 3 17.73 -16.34 -17.05
CA GLN A 3 18.13 -15.98 -15.67
C GLN A 3 16.93 -15.56 -14.81
N TRP A 4 15.83 -15.17 -15.40
CA TRP A 4 14.59 -14.73 -14.80
C TRP A 4 13.79 -15.88 -14.15
N LEU A 5 13.65 -17.04 -14.82
CA LEU A 5 13.11 -18.27 -14.20
C LEU A 5 13.98 -18.75 -13.03
N THR A 6 15.29 -18.42 -13.08
CA THR A 6 16.21 -18.70 -11.99
C THR A 6 16.03 -17.70 -10.83
N SER A 7 15.63 -16.45 -11.10
CA SER A 7 15.34 -15.47 -10.02
C SER A 7 14.00 -15.73 -9.34
N ILE A 8 12.99 -16.17 -10.07
CA ILE A 8 11.74 -16.68 -9.46
C ILE A 8 11.99 -17.96 -8.67
N ARG A 9 12.83 -18.88 -9.19
CA ARG A 9 13.22 -20.09 -8.42
C ARG A 9 14.03 -19.77 -7.17
N ARG A 10 14.75 -18.64 -7.12
CA ARG A 10 15.42 -18.16 -5.91
C ARG A 10 14.48 -17.43 -4.94
N GLN A 11 13.31 -17.01 -5.42
CA GLN A 11 12.22 -16.43 -4.65
C GLN A 11 10.97 -17.31 -4.77
N GLU A 12 11.10 -18.62 -4.79
CA GLU A 12 9.95 -19.49 -4.49
C GLU A 12 9.52 -19.16 -3.07
N ILE A 13 8.64 -18.15 -2.98
CA ILE A 13 7.82 -17.97 -1.80
C ILE A 13 7.19 -19.33 -1.55
N ASP A 14 7.57 -20.01 -0.48
CA ASP A 14 6.94 -21.27 -0.13
C ASP A 14 5.51 -21.02 0.27
N LEU A 15 4.65 -20.99 -0.75
CA LEU A 15 3.22 -20.78 -0.59
C LEU A 15 2.52 -22.01 0.01
N SER A 16 3.25 -23.11 0.27
CA SER A 16 2.76 -24.19 1.13
C SER A 16 2.53 -23.69 2.55
N TYR A 17 3.25 -22.64 2.96
CA TYR A 17 3.01 -21.91 4.20
C TYR A 17 1.65 -21.20 4.21
N LEU A 18 1.25 -20.55 3.12
CA LEU A 18 -0.10 -19.99 2.97
C LEU A 18 -1.17 -21.08 3.11
N ASN A 19 -0.95 -22.26 2.53
CA ASN A 19 -1.90 -23.38 2.67
C ASN A 19 -2.06 -23.89 4.09
N ARG A 20 -0.99 -23.89 4.92
CA ARG A 20 -1.04 -24.43 6.27
C ARG A 20 -1.51 -23.43 7.32
N ASN A 21 -1.16 -22.16 7.17
CA ASN A 21 -1.37 -21.15 8.22
C ASN A 21 -2.52 -20.19 7.94
N LEU A 22 -2.87 -19.90 6.69
CA LEU A 22 -4.06 -19.10 6.34
C LEU A 22 -5.37 -19.78 6.78
N MET A 23 -5.41 -21.11 6.82
CA MET A 23 -6.58 -21.86 7.30
C MET A 23 -6.83 -21.70 8.81
N TYR A 24 -5.86 -21.27 9.60
CA TYR A 24 -5.94 -21.29 11.07
C TYR A 24 -5.93 -19.90 11.73
N ARG A 25 -5.77 -18.81 10.97
CA ARG A 25 -5.57 -17.46 11.53
C ARG A 25 -6.54 -16.46 10.94
N ILE A 26 -7.74 -16.50 11.45
CA ILE A 26 -8.81 -15.60 11.05
C ILE A 26 -8.96 -14.54 12.13
N PHE A 27 -8.65 -13.27 11.80
CA PHE A 27 -9.19 -12.15 12.56
C PHE A 27 -10.62 -11.93 12.10
N ARG A 28 -11.56 -12.40 12.86
CA ARG A 28 -12.99 -12.10 12.63
C ARG A 28 -13.31 -10.75 13.23
N ILE A 29 -13.60 -9.79 12.37
CA ILE A 29 -14.22 -8.53 12.74
C ILE A 29 -15.60 -8.53 12.08
N GLY A 30 -16.62 -8.98 12.84
CA GLY A 30 -17.95 -9.19 12.32
C GLY A 30 -18.31 -10.67 12.18
N GLN A 31 -19.57 -10.98 12.21
CA GLN A 31 -20.07 -12.34 12.12
C GLN A 31 -20.40 -12.68 10.68
N VAL A 32 -19.97 -13.86 10.23
CA VAL A 32 -20.47 -14.60 9.06
C VAL A 32 -19.67 -14.45 7.75
N ILE A 33 -19.23 -15.58 7.19
CA ILE A 33 -18.81 -15.74 5.78
C ILE A 33 -19.95 -15.27 4.88
N LEU A 34 -19.67 -14.29 4.04
CA LEU A 34 -20.68 -13.59 3.26
C LEU A 34 -20.74 -14.13 1.82
N PRO A 35 -21.84 -14.78 1.39
CA PRO A 35 -21.92 -15.42 0.07
C PRO A 35 -21.85 -14.47 -1.13
N GLN A 36 -21.94 -13.15 -0.95
CA GLN A 36 -21.91 -12.12 -2.02
C GLN A 36 -21.01 -10.96 -1.65
N ALA A 37 -19.85 -11.25 -1.06
CA ALA A 37 -18.89 -10.23 -0.70
C ALA A 37 -17.95 -9.89 -1.86
N ASN A 38 -17.40 -8.68 -1.83
CA ASN A 38 -16.26 -8.29 -2.64
C ASN A 38 -14.96 -8.58 -1.89
N TYR A 39 -13.93 -9.00 -2.61
CA TYR A 39 -12.64 -9.37 -2.04
C TYR A 39 -11.59 -8.35 -2.45
N TYR A 40 -10.90 -7.78 -1.46
CA TYR A 40 -9.83 -6.79 -1.66
C TYR A 40 -8.57 -7.25 -0.94
N LEU A 41 -7.44 -7.15 -1.61
CA LEU A 41 -6.16 -7.50 -1.03
C LEU A 41 -5.38 -6.21 -0.71
N PHE A 42 -4.91 -6.10 0.53
CA PHE A 42 -4.04 -5.02 0.99
C PHE A 42 -2.65 -5.58 1.22
N ILE A 43 -1.62 -4.89 0.72
CA ILE A 43 -0.23 -5.34 0.79
C ILE A 43 0.61 -4.18 1.34
N GLY A 44 1.53 -4.49 2.26
CA GLY A 44 2.51 -3.55 2.79
C GLY A 44 3.59 -3.18 1.77
N ASP A 45 4.65 -2.57 2.24
CA ASP A 45 5.76 -2.06 1.43
C ASP A 45 6.35 -3.17 0.55
N LEU A 46 6.56 -2.88 -0.73
CA LEU A 46 7.10 -3.85 -1.69
C LEU A 46 8.60 -3.72 -1.90
N HIS A 47 9.13 -2.50 -1.82
CA HIS A 47 10.53 -2.21 -2.16
C HIS A 47 10.96 -2.88 -3.47
N GLY A 48 10.11 -2.77 -4.49
CA GLY A 48 10.35 -3.33 -5.83
C GLY A 48 9.98 -4.81 -6.01
N ASN A 49 9.47 -5.51 -4.99
CA ASN A 49 9.00 -6.92 -5.10
C ASN A 49 7.60 -7.01 -5.76
N ILE A 50 7.42 -6.33 -6.89
CA ILE A 50 6.11 -6.20 -7.56
C ILE A 50 5.63 -7.55 -8.10
N LYS A 51 6.52 -8.32 -8.71
CA LYS A 51 6.17 -9.64 -9.26
C LYS A 51 5.74 -10.60 -8.16
N ALA A 52 6.43 -10.57 -7.01
CA ALA A 52 6.07 -11.38 -5.86
C ALA A 52 4.67 -11.04 -5.34
N SER A 53 4.31 -9.76 -5.30
CA SER A 53 2.99 -9.30 -4.86
C SER A 53 1.87 -9.73 -5.83
N ILE A 54 2.11 -9.70 -7.14
CA ILE A 54 1.16 -10.20 -8.16
C ILE A 54 0.96 -11.72 -8.00
N VAL A 55 2.06 -12.46 -7.83
CA VAL A 55 1.99 -13.92 -7.61
C VAL A 55 1.23 -14.24 -6.34
N LEU A 56 1.47 -13.50 -5.24
CA LEU A 56 0.73 -13.64 -4.00
C LEU A 56 -0.78 -13.44 -4.23
N ALA A 57 -1.17 -12.36 -4.92
CA ALA A 57 -2.57 -12.07 -5.21
C ALA A 57 -3.26 -13.20 -6.01
N ILE A 58 -2.60 -13.72 -7.06
CA ILE A 58 -3.09 -14.84 -7.86
C ILE A 58 -3.25 -16.11 -7.01
N ARG A 59 -2.29 -16.37 -6.13
CA ARG A 59 -2.33 -17.55 -5.24
C ARG A 59 -3.45 -17.45 -4.22
N LEU A 60 -3.68 -16.28 -3.64
CA LEU A 60 -4.81 -16.07 -2.73
C LEU A 60 -6.14 -16.27 -3.43
N GLN A 61 -6.32 -15.76 -4.66
CA GLN A 61 -7.51 -16.03 -5.47
C GLN A 61 -7.73 -17.54 -5.67
N THR A 62 -6.67 -18.27 -5.99
CA THR A 62 -6.72 -19.71 -6.20
C THR A 62 -7.05 -20.46 -4.91
N LEU A 63 -6.41 -20.09 -3.80
CA LEU A 63 -6.58 -20.73 -2.50
C LEU A 63 -8.01 -20.56 -1.96
N PHE A 64 -8.51 -19.34 -1.99
CA PHE A 64 -9.84 -19.01 -1.52
C PHE A 64 -10.94 -19.25 -2.57
N LYS A 65 -10.57 -19.55 -3.82
CA LYS A 65 -11.50 -19.71 -4.96
C LYS A 65 -12.38 -18.47 -5.16
N VAL A 66 -11.76 -17.30 -5.09
CA VAL A 66 -12.42 -16.01 -5.22
C VAL A 66 -11.77 -15.17 -6.31
N SER A 67 -12.48 -14.15 -6.80
CA SER A 67 -11.92 -13.11 -7.65
C SER A 67 -11.73 -11.84 -6.83
N LEU A 68 -10.51 -11.30 -6.82
CA LEU A 68 -10.26 -9.99 -6.22
C LEU A 68 -10.94 -8.88 -7.03
N ARG A 69 -11.53 -7.92 -6.37
CA ARG A 69 -12.01 -6.68 -6.99
C ARG A 69 -10.89 -5.71 -7.23
N ALA A 70 -9.98 -5.59 -6.27
CA ALA A 70 -8.77 -4.78 -6.41
C ALA A 70 -7.68 -5.27 -5.45
N VAL A 71 -6.44 -4.89 -5.77
CA VAL A 71 -5.30 -4.93 -4.85
C VAL A 71 -4.95 -3.49 -4.49
N PHE A 72 -4.69 -3.23 -3.22
CA PHE A 72 -4.23 -1.95 -2.69
C PHE A 72 -2.90 -2.11 -1.98
N GLN A 73 -1.93 -1.27 -2.31
CA GLN A 73 -0.60 -1.29 -1.74
C GLN A 73 -0.32 0.07 -1.06
N VAL A 74 0.25 0.03 0.15
CA VAL A 74 0.30 1.17 1.07
C VAL A 74 1.61 1.97 1.04
N GLY A 75 2.25 2.06 -0.12
CA GLY A 75 3.47 2.87 -0.35
C GLY A 75 4.77 2.06 -0.33
N ASP A 76 5.86 2.68 -0.74
CA ASP A 76 7.13 2.02 -1.02
C ASP A 76 6.97 0.87 -2.02
N PHE A 77 6.28 1.21 -3.12
CA PHE A 77 6.03 0.29 -4.23
C PHE A 77 7.32 -0.05 -4.99
N GLY A 78 8.27 0.90 -5.05
CA GLY A 78 9.47 0.79 -5.84
C GLY A 78 9.26 1.24 -7.29
N CYS A 79 8.54 2.34 -7.49
CA CYS A 79 8.27 2.92 -8.80
C CYS A 79 9.49 3.66 -9.34
N TRP A 80 10.41 2.93 -10.00
CA TRP A 80 11.63 3.45 -10.58
C TRP A 80 11.68 3.17 -12.09
N PRO A 81 11.12 4.05 -12.94
CA PRO A 81 10.97 3.81 -14.38
C PRO A 81 12.29 3.75 -15.15
N THR A 82 13.38 4.29 -14.60
CA THR A 82 14.73 4.27 -15.18
C THR A 82 15.61 3.15 -14.61
N GLY A 83 15.10 2.39 -13.63
CA GLY A 83 15.82 1.27 -13.03
C GLY A 83 17.15 1.69 -12.39
N MET A 84 18.21 0.97 -12.67
CA MET A 84 19.53 1.21 -12.06
C MET A 84 20.15 2.57 -12.37
N THR A 85 19.72 3.28 -13.41
CA THR A 85 20.21 4.63 -13.71
C THR A 85 19.72 5.66 -12.69
N ALA A 86 18.61 5.41 -12.03
CA ALA A 86 18.07 6.25 -10.96
C ALA A 86 19.07 6.48 -9.82
N LYS A 87 19.98 5.54 -9.56
CA LYS A 87 21.02 5.65 -8.54
C LYS A 87 21.88 6.92 -8.68
N ASN A 88 22.09 7.38 -9.90
CA ASN A 88 22.91 8.56 -10.17
C ASN A 88 22.09 9.86 -10.15
N GLU A 89 20.77 9.76 -10.15
CA GLU A 89 19.85 10.89 -10.32
C GLU A 89 19.08 11.22 -9.04
N ASP A 90 18.85 10.22 -8.17
CA ASP A 90 18.10 10.39 -6.93
C ASP A 90 18.87 9.83 -5.72
N PRO A 91 19.19 10.69 -4.71
CA PRO A 91 19.89 10.26 -3.49
C PRO A 91 19.07 9.32 -2.60
N HIS A 92 17.78 9.21 -2.83
CA HIS A 92 16.87 8.34 -2.06
C HIS A 92 16.70 6.96 -2.68
N TYR A 93 17.30 6.74 -3.86
CA TYR A 93 17.30 5.45 -4.51
C TYR A 93 18.02 4.40 -3.67
N LYS A 94 17.37 3.27 -3.43
CA LYS A 94 18.00 2.07 -2.89
C LYS A 94 17.98 0.99 -3.96
N LYS A 95 19.10 0.28 -4.08
CA LYS A 95 19.29 -0.74 -5.12
C LYS A 95 18.21 -1.83 -5.05
N GLU A 96 17.73 -2.11 -3.85
CA GLU A 96 16.70 -3.12 -3.61
C GLU A 96 15.32 -2.73 -4.17
N ASP A 97 15.06 -1.43 -4.33
CA ASP A 97 13.73 -0.88 -4.64
C ASP A 97 13.37 -0.87 -6.14
N SER A 98 14.26 -1.27 -7.05
CA SER A 98 14.14 -0.76 -8.41
C SER A 98 13.85 -1.75 -9.53
N PHE A 99 14.03 -3.04 -9.31
CA PHE A 99 14.18 -3.93 -10.46
C PHE A 99 12.88 -4.26 -11.17
N ASP A 100 11.85 -4.65 -10.45
CA ASP A 100 10.66 -5.19 -11.09
C ASP A 100 9.91 -4.17 -11.93
N PHE A 101 9.78 -2.93 -11.47
CA PHE A 101 9.06 -1.89 -12.22
C PHE A 101 9.71 -1.61 -13.58
N PHE A 102 11.03 -1.43 -13.58
CA PHE A 102 11.79 -1.19 -14.80
C PHE A 102 11.70 -2.39 -15.76
N GLU A 103 11.89 -3.61 -15.26
CA GLU A 103 11.83 -4.82 -16.07
C GLU A 103 10.43 -5.05 -16.66
N ILE A 104 9.37 -4.87 -15.89
CA ILE A 104 7.99 -4.98 -16.37
C ILE A 104 7.74 -3.91 -17.45
N LYS A 105 8.16 -2.67 -17.22
CA LYS A 105 8.02 -1.58 -18.19
C LYS A 105 8.75 -1.88 -19.50
N GLN A 106 10.00 -2.32 -19.43
CA GLN A 106 10.78 -2.67 -20.62
C GLN A 106 10.16 -3.83 -21.41
N SER A 107 9.69 -4.86 -20.72
CA SER A 107 9.06 -6.00 -21.36
C SER A 107 7.74 -5.65 -22.08
N ILE A 108 6.99 -4.70 -21.57
CA ILE A 108 5.78 -4.16 -22.22
C ILE A 108 6.17 -3.38 -23.49
N ILE A 109 7.18 -2.50 -23.40
CA ILE A 109 7.67 -1.70 -24.54
C ILE A 109 8.21 -2.61 -25.66
N GLN A 110 8.97 -3.64 -25.30
CA GLN A 110 9.58 -4.56 -26.27
C GLN A 110 8.61 -5.60 -26.84
N GLN A 111 7.35 -5.60 -26.40
CA GLN A 111 6.34 -6.60 -26.77
C GLN A 111 6.85 -8.04 -26.60
N SER A 112 7.82 -8.25 -25.71
CA SER A 112 8.43 -9.56 -25.55
C SER A 112 7.44 -10.48 -24.84
N PHE A 113 7.16 -11.64 -25.44
CA PHE A 113 6.33 -12.71 -24.85
C PHE A 113 6.87 -13.26 -23.51
N LEU A 114 8.05 -12.83 -23.11
CA LEU A 114 8.73 -13.22 -21.89
C LEU A 114 8.38 -12.32 -20.68
N SER A 115 7.46 -11.37 -20.85
CA SER A 115 7.02 -10.53 -19.72
C SER A 115 6.02 -11.30 -18.88
N LEU A 116 6.50 -12.05 -17.92
CA LEU A 116 5.65 -12.67 -16.90
C LEU A 116 4.68 -11.66 -16.28
N GLY A 117 5.10 -10.43 -16.04
CA GLY A 117 4.25 -9.39 -15.47
C GLY A 117 2.93 -9.13 -16.22
N LYS A 118 2.95 -9.09 -17.57
CA LYS A 118 1.73 -8.85 -18.35
C LYS A 118 0.78 -10.06 -18.35
N ALA A 119 1.32 -11.27 -18.44
CA ALA A 119 0.52 -12.49 -18.38
C ALA A 119 -0.12 -12.67 -17.00
N GLU A 120 0.63 -12.41 -15.94
CA GLU A 120 0.19 -12.53 -14.56
C GLU A 120 -0.84 -11.46 -14.20
N LEU A 121 -0.67 -10.21 -14.60
CA LEU A 121 -1.67 -9.16 -14.43
C LEU A 121 -2.97 -9.50 -15.16
N LYS A 122 -2.89 -10.13 -16.36
CA LYS A 122 -4.07 -10.64 -17.06
C LYS A 122 -4.74 -11.80 -16.30
N ILE A 123 -3.97 -12.67 -15.66
CA ILE A 123 -4.50 -13.76 -14.82
C ILE A 123 -5.12 -13.18 -13.54
N LEU A 124 -4.48 -12.20 -12.92
CA LEU A 124 -5.01 -11.52 -11.74
C LEU A 124 -6.39 -10.90 -12.02
N ASN A 125 -6.55 -10.33 -13.22
CA ASN A 125 -7.81 -9.72 -13.70
C ASN A 125 -8.46 -8.75 -12.68
N ALA A 126 -7.61 -8.05 -11.90
CA ALA A 126 -8.02 -7.06 -10.92
C ALA A 126 -7.05 -5.86 -10.98
N PRO A 127 -7.51 -4.61 -10.82
CA PRO A 127 -6.63 -3.46 -10.77
C PRO A 127 -5.71 -3.55 -9.55
N PHE A 128 -4.43 -3.29 -9.78
CA PHE A 128 -3.42 -3.18 -8.75
C PHE A 128 -3.16 -1.69 -8.48
N ASN A 129 -3.63 -1.19 -7.36
CA ASN A 129 -3.54 0.22 -6.99
C ASN A 129 -2.48 0.41 -5.91
N PHE A 130 -1.69 1.47 -6.01
CA PHE A 130 -0.74 1.83 -4.97
C PHE A 130 -0.75 3.33 -4.68
N ILE A 131 -0.45 3.69 -3.45
CA ILE A 131 -0.11 5.06 -3.04
C ILE A 131 1.41 5.20 -3.02
N ARG A 132 1.94 6.41 -3.07
CA ARG A 132 3.37 6.60 -2.91
C ARG A 132 3.82 6.39 -1.45
N GLY A 133 5.01 5.83 -1.29
CA GLY A 133 5.74 5.83 -0.02
C GLY A 133 6.80 6.94 0.03
N ASN A 134 7.94 6.64 0.66
CA ASN A 134 9.12 7.50 0.69
C ASN A 134 10.29 6.95 -0.16
N HIS A 135 10.09 5.84 -0.85
CA HIS A 135 11.05 5.15 -1.73
C HIS A 135 10.55 5.05 -3.17
N GLU A 136 10.27 6.22 -3.80
CA GLU A 136 9.73 6.32 -5.15
C GLU A 136 10.48 7.35 -5.99
N ASP A 137 10.41 7.24 -7.32
CA ASP A 137 10.74 8.34 -8.22
C ASP A 137 9.64 9.41 -8.19
N PHE A 138 9.78 10.37 -7.28
CA PHE A 138 8.78 11.43 -7.08
C PHE A 138 8.67 12.38 -8.27
N ASN A 139 9.75 12.55 -9.08
CA ASN A 139 9.68 13.36 -10.28
C ASN A 139 8.78 12.70 -11.30
N TYR A 140 8.94 11.40 -11.48
CA TYR A 140 8.07 10.62 -12.35
C TYR A 140 6.63 10.61 -11.87
N LEU A 141 6.37 10.24 -10.62
CA LEU A 141 5.00 10.20 -10.07
C LEU A 141 4.32 11.57 -10.16
N ASN A 142 5.01 12.67 -9.84
CA ASN A 142 4.44 14.01 -9.94
C ASN A 142 4.17 14.43 -11.38
N SER A 143 4.96 13.95 -12.36
CA SER A 143 4.75 14.27 -13.78
C SER A 143 3.49 13.64 -14.37
N ILE A 144 3.02 12.55 -13.78
CA ILE A 144 1.85 11.78 -14.22
C ILE A 144 0.65 11.92 -13.29
N SER A 145 0.86 12.44 -12.08
CA SER A 145 -0.18 12.58 -11.08
C SER A 145 -1.28 13.51 -11.57
N LYS A 146 -2.53 13.09 -11.37
CA LYS A 146 -3.76 13.82 -11.62
C LYS A 146 -4.65 13.71 -10.39
N ASP A 147 -5.84 14.26 -10.43
CA ASP A 147 -6.84 14.11 -9.36
C ASP A 147 -7.47 12.71 -9.32
N THR A 148 -7.16 11.87 -10.31
CA THR A 148 -7.67 10.50 -10.44
C THR A 148 -6.52 9.51 -10.55
N PRO A 149 -6.73 8.22 -10.22
CA PRO A 149 -5.72 7.19 -10.42
C PRO A 149 -5.18 7.16 -11.84
N SER A 150 -3.86 7.08 -11.96
CA SER A 150 -3.15 7.07 -13.24
C SER A 150 -2.57 5.70 -13.52
N GLU A 151 -2.91 5.10 -14.66
CA GLU A 151 -2.32 3.83 -15.09
C GLU A 151 -0.88 4.04 -15.52
N LEU A 152 0.06 3.35 -14.85
CA LEU A 152 1.49 3.41 -15.13
C LEU A 152 1.97 2.26 -16.00
N LEU A 153 1.41 1.10 -15.75
CA LEU A 153 1.59 -0.15 -16.49
C LEU A 153 0.21 -0.79 -16.59
N THR A 154 0.00 -1.62 -17.60
CA THR A 154 -1.30 -2.28 -17.80
C THR A 154 -1.77 -2.96 -16.50
N GLY A 155 -2.88 -2.46 -15.95
CA GLY A 155 -3.48 -2.97 -14.71
C GLY A 155 -2.83 -2.47 -13.41
N ILE A 156 -1.80 -1.61 -13.46
CA ILE A 156 -1.16 -1.01 -12.28
C ILE A 156 -1.41 0.50 -12.26
N TYR A 157 -2.04 0.98 -11.19
CA TYR A 157 -2.52 2.34 -11.05
C TYR A 157 -1.88 3.03 -9.84
N PHE A 158 -1.41 4.26 -10.05
CA PHE A 158 -0.98 5.15 -8.98
C PHE A 158 -2.17 5.96 -8.48
N ILE A 159 -2.46 5.90 -7.19
CA ILE A 159 -3.45 6.74 -6.50
C ILE A 159 -2.74 8.01 -6.01
N PRO A 160 -3.17 9.21 -6.44
CA PRO A 160 -2.54 10.46 -6.03
C PRO A 160 -2.78 10.80 -4.55
N ASP A 161 -1.97 11.71 -4.01
CA ASP A 161 -2.19 12.25 -2.67
C ASP A 161 -3.52 13.03 -2.62
N TYR A 162 -4.16 12.97 -1.45
CA TYR A 162 -5.46 13.62 -1.17
C TYR A 162 -6.61 13.11 -2.04
N PHE A 163 -6.45 11.92 -2.61
CA PHE A 163 -7.53 11.25 -3.32
C PHE A 163 -8.72 11.00 -2.38
N ASN A 164 -9.93 11.28 -2.86
CA ASN A 164 -11.18 11.03 -2.14
C ASN A 164 -12.28 10.71 -3.15
N ALA A 165 -12.41 9.45 -3.50
CA ALA A 165 -13.43 8.98 -4.45
C ALA A 165 -13.63 7.45 -4.36
N VAL A 166 -14.53 6.92 -5.18
CA VAL A 166 -14.84 5.49 -5.21
C VAL A 166 -13.92 4.76 -6.20
N ILE A 167 -13.29 3.68 -5.72
CA ILE A 167 -12.60 2.67 -6.54
C ILE A 167 -13.23 1.31 -6.24
N GLU A 168 -13.70 0.62 -7.29
CA GLU A 168 -14.24 -0.74 -7.18
C GLU A 168 -15.23 -0.94 -6.02
N ASN A 169 -16.18 0.00 -5.89
CA ASN A 169 -17.22 0.03 -4.87
C ASN A 169 -16.77 0.32 -3.43
N LEU A 170 -15.53 0.74 -3.21
CA LEU A 170 -15.05 1.29 -1.93
C LEU A 170 -14.85 2.80 -2.05
N HIS A 171 -15.39 3.56 -1.12
CA HIS A 171 -15.08 4.98 -0.99
C HIS A 171 -13.75 5.13 -0.25
N ILE A 172 -12.73 5.59 -0.96
CA ILE A 172 -11.34 5.59 -0.51
C ILE A 172 -10.83 7.02 -0.36
N MET A 173 -10.21 7.30 0.78
CA MET A 173 -9.28 8.41 0.95
C MET A 173 -7.84 7.89 0.93
N ALA A 174 -6.92 8.65 0.32
CA ALA A 174 -5.53 8.26 0.24
C ALA A 174 -4.57 9.43 0.47
N LEU A 175 -3.49 9.17 1.20
CA LEU A 175 -2.39 10.11 1.42
C LEU A 175 -1.07 9.35 1.58
N GLY A 176 -0.23 9.40 0.57
CA GLY A 176 1.08 8.75 0.56
C GLY A 176 2.19 9.55 1.27
N GLY A 177 3.37 8.95 1.35
CA GLY A 177 4.58 9.52 1.94
C GLY A 177 4.58 9.54 3.47
N ILE A 178 5.69 10.00 4.04
CA ILE A 178 5.83 10.19 5.49
C ILE A 178 4.94 11.35 5.93
N LEU A 179 3.99 11.09 6.79
CA LEU A 179 3.07 12.12 7.28
C LEU A 179 3.80 13.09 8.21
N THR A 180 3.62 14.37 7.98
CA THR A 180 4.19 15.43 8.80
C THR A 180 3.08 16.27 9.40
N ASP A 181 3.07 16.34 10.71
CA ASP A 181 2.15 17.18 11.45
C ASP A 181 2.60 18.65 11.38
N LEU A 182 1.86 19.47 10.64
CA LEU A 182 2.09 20.91 10.56
C LEU A 182 1.11 21.63 11.47
N ASP A 183 1.53 21.92 12.67
CA ASP A 183 0.75 22.77 13.58
C ASP A 183 0.94 24.25 13.21
N ARG A 184 -0.18 24.95 12.99
CA ARG A 184 -0.16 26.40 12.74
C ARG A 184 0.12 27.23 13.98
N GLY A 185 0.10 26.67 15.19
CA GLY A 185 0.37 27.33 16.44
C GLY A 185 -0.05 28.82 16.55
N LYS A 186 -0.13 29.39 17.73
CA LYS A 186 -0.46 30.82 17.91
C LYS A 186 0.82 31.65 18.09
N GLY A 187 0.91 32.81 17.42
CA GLY A 187 2.00 33.77 17.59
C GLY A 187 3.01 33.83 16.43
N LYS A 188 3.88 34.85 16.45
CA LYS A 188 4.86 35.11 15.36
C LYS A 188 5.85 33.96 15.16
N ARG A 189 6.36 33.39 16.27
CA ARG A 189 7.34 32.30 16.23
C ARG A 189 6.74 31.04 15.59
N ALA A 190 5.54 30.65 16.01
CA ALA A 190 4.82 29.51 15.45
C ALA A 190 4.51 29.69 13.94
N LYS A 191 4.14 30.92 13.52
CA LYS A 191 3.93 31.24 12.09
C LYS A 191 5.22 31.08 11.27
N ILE A 192 6.37 31.45 11.81
CA ILE A 192 7.67 31.32 11.16
C ILE A 192 8.06 29.83 11.06
N GLU A 193 7.89 29.07 12.12
CA GLU A 193 8.16 27.62 12.16
C GLU A 193 7.26 26.87 11.19
N PHE A 194 5.97 27.21 11.15
CA PHE A 194 5.03 26.66 10.16
C PHE A 194 5.46 26.93 8.72
N LYS A 195 5.85 28.18 8.39
CA LYS A 195 6.35 28.52 7.04
C LYS A 195 7.61 27.73 6.68
N LYS A 196 8.56 27.60 7.61
CA LYS A 196 9.78 26.81 7.42
C LYS A 196 9.46 25.33 7.19
N SER A 197 8.54 24.77 7.96
CA SER A 197 8.09 23.40 7.81
C SER A 197 7.37 23.16 6.49
N GLN A 198 6.50 24.08 6.05
CA GLN A 198 5.89 24.01 4.71
C GLN A 198 6.92 24.10 3.59
N GLN A 199 7.95 24.96 3.74
CA GLN A 199 9.01 25.03 2.76
C GLN A 199 9.83 23.74 2.70
N LYS A 200 10.11 23.14 3.87
CA LYS A 200 10.78 21.84 3.95
C LYS A 200 9.96 20.73 3.28
N LEU A 201 8.65 20.70 3.48
CA LEU A 201 7.75 19.76 2.80
C LEU A 201 7.76 19.92 1.28
N LYS A 202 7.80 21.15 0.77
CA LYS A 202 7.91 21.39 -0.68
C LYS A 202 9.23 20.87 -1.28
N ILE A 203 10.28 20.83 -0.47
CA ILE A 203 11.62 20.36 -0.88
C ILE A 203 11.69 18.82 -0.70
N ASP A 204 11.24 18.31 0.43
CA ASP A 204 11.28 16.88 0.74
C ASP A 204 10.01 16.18 0.20
N LYS A 205 10.10 15.72 -1.03
CA LYS A 205 9.01 15.05 -1.74
C LYS A 205 8.55 13.71 -1.10
N ARG A 206 9.34 13.19 -0.16
CA ARG A 206 8.97 11.97 0.60
C ARG A 206 7.85 12.21 1.60
N ARG A 207 7.61 13.49 1.96
CA ARG A 207 6.69 13.88 3.02
C ARG A 207 5.37 14.40 2.50
N SER A 208 4.33 14.23 3.30
CA SER A 208 3.00 14.77 3.08
C SER A 208 2.47 15.52 4.30
N ASN A 209 1.59 16.45 4.07
CA ASN A 209 0.99 17.24 5.14
C ASN A 209 -0.30 16.58 5.66
N ALA A 210 -0.22 15.94 6.82
CA ALA A 210 -1.37 15.29 7.45
C ALA A 210 -2.54 16.25 7.75
N SER A 211 -2.26 17.55 7.99
CA SER A 211 -3.32 18.52 8.29
C SER A 211 -4.26 18.81 7.11
N LEU A 212 -3.85 18.48 5.87
CA LEU A 212 -4.73 18.60 4.71
C LEU A 212 -5.70 17.44 4.59
N LEU A 213 -5.31 16.25 5.07
CA LEU A 213 -6.22 15.09 5.12
C LEU A 213 -7.44 15.39 6.01
N VAL A 214 -7.22 16.05 7.13
CA VAL A 214 -8.28 16.43 8.10
C VAL A 214 -9.31 17.40 7.49
N GLN A 215 -8.97 18.07 6.40
CA GLN A 215 -9.88 18.99 5.70
C GLN A 215 -10.76 18.29 4.67
N LEU A 216 -10.46 17.03 4.34
CA LEU A 216 -11.30 16.24 3.45
C LEU A 216 -12.54 15.74 4.19
N ASP A 217 -13.68 15.77 3.51
CA ASP A 217 -14.90 15.19 4.06
C ASP A 217 -14.76 13.66 4.14
N SER A 218 -14.93 13.12 5.33
CA SER A 218 -14.90 11.67 5.57
C SER A 218 -16.29 11.02 5.56
N ALA A 219 -17.34 11.78 5.28
CA ALA A 219 -18.69 11.24 5.24
C ALA A 219 -18.80 10.10 4.20
N GLY A 220 -19.20 8.93 4.67
CA GLY A 220 -19.34 7.75 3.82
C GLY A 220 -18.01 7.10 3.36
N VAL A 221 -16.84 7.60 3.80
CA VAL A 221 -15.55 6.98 3.45
C VAL A 221 -15.40 5.64 4.16
N ASP A 222 -15.15 4.59 3.37
CA ASP A 222 -14.97 3.24 3.87
C ASP A 222 -13.54 2.98 4.31
N LEU A 223 -12.58 3.47 3.53
CA LEU A 223 -11.17 3.12 3.60
C LEU A 223 -10.28 4.36 3.56
N LEU A 224 -9.32 4.43 4.47
CA LEU A 224 -8.17 5.33 4.41
C LEU A 224 -6.91 4.53 4.12
N LEU A 225 -6.16 4.95 3.12
CA LEU A 225 -4.81 4.47 2.83
C LEU A 225 -3.80 5.57 3.19
N THR A 226 -2.85 5.25 4.05
CA THR A 226 -1.68 6.11 4.29
C THR A 226 -0.40 5.30 4.22
N HIS A 227 0.74 5.96 4.01
CA HIS A 227 2.00 5.25 4.12
C HIS A 227 2.50 5.21 5.57
N SER A 228 2.45 6.32 6.31
CA SER A 228 2.76 6.34 7.74
C SER A 228 1.55 6.03 8.62
N GLY A 229 1.80 5.46 9.80
CA GLY A 229 0.80 5.11 10.80
C GLY A 229 0.51 6.20 11.85
N LEU A 230 -0.04 5.76 12.98
CA LEU A 230 -0.42 6.59 14.12
C LEU A 230 0.76 6.81 15.07
N ALA A 231 0.91 8.01 15.63
CA ALA A 231 2.03 8.35 16.51
C ALA A 231 2.12 7.48 17.76
N SER A 232 0.99 7.07 18.34
CA SER A 232 0.97 6.21 19.54
C SER A 232 1.36 4.75 19.28
N ARG A 233 1.36 4.33 18.03
CA ARG A 233 1.64 2.93 17.64
C ARG A 233 3.01 2.75 17.02
N GLU A 234 3.63 3.86 16.59
CA GLU A 234 4.87 3.85 15.85
C GLU A 234 5.98 4.57 16.60
N ASP A 235 7.18 4.01 16.60
CA ASP A 235 8.31 4.56 17.34
C ASP A 235 8.82 5.88 16.75
N HIS A 236 8.57 6.10 15.45
CA HIS A 236 8.98 7.31 14.72
C HIS A 236 8.09 7.51 13.49
N ASP A 237 8.07 8.72 12.97
CA ASP A 237 7.33 9.11 11.75
C ASP A 237 5.82 8.77 11.75
N GLY A 238 5.22 8.50 12.92
CA GLY A 238 3.77 8.41 13.09
C GLY A 238 3.13 9.78 13.24
N SER A 239 1.88 9.94 12.77
CA SER A 239 1.17 11.20 12.77
C SER A 239 0.21 11.34 13.95
N LYS A 240 0.42 12.39 14.79
CA LYS A 240 -0.51 12.80 15.85
C LYS A 240 -1.80 13.40 15.29
N GLN A 241 -1.72 14.08 14.15
CA GLN A 241 -2.90 14.66 13.52
C GLN A 241 -3.82 13.58 12.97
N LEU A 242 -3.25 12.54 12.35
CA LEU A 242 -4.02 11.37 11.90
C LEU A 242 -4.65 10.65 13.10
N GLU A 243 -3.90 10.46 14.19
CA GLU A 243 -4.38 9.84 15.42
C GLU A 243 -5.53 10.63 16.07
N ALA A 244 -5.46 11.97 16.05
CA ALA A 244 -6.53 12.82 16.55
C ALA A 244 -7.76 12.86 15.63
N TYR A 245 -7.57 12.66 14.32
CA TYR A 245 -8.63 12.76 13.32
C TYR A 245 -9.48 11.48 13.24
N LEU A 246 -8.86 10.31 13.20
CA LEU A 246 -9.55 9.04 12.95
C LEU A 246 -10.70 8.75 13.94
N PRO A 247 -10.57 9.00 15.25
CA PRO A 247 -11.66 8.74 16.21
C PRO A 247 -12.95 9.52 15.94
N HIS A 248 -12.85 10.62 15.18
CA HIS A 248 -13.95 11.54 14.86
C HIS A 248 -14.37 11.45 13.39
N SER A 249 -13.71 10.60 12.60
CA SER A 249 -14.02 10.39 11.20
C SER A 249 -15.09 9.30 11.02
N ASP A 250 -15.61 9.19 9.80
CA ASP A 250 -16.55 8.15 9.42
C ASP A 250 -15.86 6.91 8.79
N ILE A 251 -14.53 6.91 8.78
CA ILE A 251 -13.68 5.87 8.18
C ILE A 251 -13.83 4.54 8.96
N ARG A 252 -13.97 3.44 8.24
CA ARG A 252 -14.12 2.09 8.83
C ARG A 252 -12.81 1.33 8.92
N LEU A 253 -11.98 1.42 7.88
CA LEU A 253 -10.70 0.75 7.80
C LEU A 253 -9.59 1.75 7.48
N HIS A 254 -8.48 1.63 8.17
CA HIS A 254 -7.26 2.36 7.88
C HIS A 254 -6.12 1.37 7.69
N PHE A 255 -5.49 1.40 6.51
CA PHE A 255 -4.29 0.60 6.22
C PHE A 255 -3.08 1.49 6.01
N TYR A 256 -1.91 1.06 6.54
CA TYR A 256 -0.65 1.76 6.40
C TYR A 256 0.56 0.81 6.37
N GLY A 257 1.72 1.30 5.90
CA GLY A 257 3.01 0.61 5.81
C GLY A 257 4.12 1.30 6.57
N HIS A 258 5.28 1.53 5.92
CA HIS A 258 6.45 2.29 6.38
C HIS A 258 7.21 1.71 7.58
N HIS A 259 6.52 1.26 8.59
CA HIS A 259 7.13 0.83 9.86
C HIS A 259 7.57 -0.63 9.86
N HIS A 260 7.33 -1.34 8.76
CA HIS A 260 7.72 -2.74 8.52
C HIS A 260 7.31 -3.69 9.66
N ARG A 261 6.23 -3.39 10.34
CA ARG A 261 5.65 -4.25 11.39
C ARG A 261 4.15 -4.37 11.23
N PHE A 262 3.63 -5.53 11.60
CA PHE A 262 2.17 -5.69 11.68
C PHE A 262 1.66 -5.03 12.97
N SER A 263 0.57 -4.32 12.86
CA SER A 263 -0.17 -3.82 14.02
C SER A 263 -1.66 -3.81 13.72
N LEU A 264 -2.47 -4.07 14.72
CA LEU A 264 -3.93 -4.12 14.60
C LEU A 264 -4.54 -3.47 15.84
N GLY A 265 -5.57 -2.66 15.66
CA GLY A 265 -6.35 -2.17 16.80
C GLY A 265 -7.35 -1.10 16.44
N ASP A 266 -8.32 -0.93 17.32
CA ASP A 266 -9.38 0.05 17.19
C ASP A 266 -8.85 1.47 17.42
N VAL A 267 -9.37 2.42 16.64
CA VAL A 267 -9.14 3.85 16.79
C VAL A 267 -10.50 4.53 16.92
N GLY A 268 -10.78 5.02 18.13
CA GLY A 268 -12.10 5.52 18.43
C GLY A 268 -13.15 4.40 18.47
N LYS A 269 -14.35 4.68 17.94
CA LYS A 269 -15.47 3.73 17.98
C LYS A 269 -15.70 3.00 16.66
N ASN A 270 -15.20 3.55 15.57
CA ASN A 270 -15.63 3.13 14.23
C ASN A 270 -14.50 2.65 13.33
N THR A 271 -13.26 3.02 13.59
CA THR A 271 -12.13 2.74 12.71
C THR A 271 -11.28 1.61 13.25
N LEU A 272 -11.02 0.60 12.43
CA LEU A 272 -9.97 -0.37 12.66
C LEU A 272 -8.73 0.04 11.87
N SER A 273 -7.60 0.20 12.55
CA SER A 273 -6.32 0.57 11.95
C SER A 273 -5.37 -0.61 11.90
N ILE A 274 -4.79 -0.84 10.72
CA ILE A 274 -4.00 -2.01 10.39
C ILE A 274 -2.69 -1.55 9.75
N GLY A 275 -1.59 -1.74 10.47
CA GLY A 275 -0.24 -1.60 9.93
C GLY A 275 0.22 -2.89 9.28
N LEU A 276 0.72 -2.81 8.06
CA LEU A 276 1.22 -3.96 7.31
C LEU A 276 2.75 -3.94 7.29
N ARG A 277 3.33 -5.11 7.43
CA ARG A 277 4.76 -5.32 7.26
C ARG A 277 5.13 -5.28 5.77
N ASN A 278 6.39 -4.99 5.48
CA ASN A 278 6.92 -5.12 4.12
C ASN A 278 6.81 -6.57 3.60
N LEU A 279 6.52 -6.68 2.30
CA LEU A 279 6.49 -7.97 1.59
C LEU A 279 7.91 -8.45 1.37
N ASP A 280 8.41 -9.25 2.28
CA ASP A 280 9.77 -9.75 2.30
C ASP A 280 9.79 -11.24 2.64
N ILE A 281 10.88 -11.89 2.27
CA ILE A 281 11.11 -13.32 2.49
C ILE A 281 12.16 -13.47 3.59
N ASP A 282 11.87 -14.26 4.60
CA ASP A 282 12.80 -14.53 5.67
C ASP A 282 13.98 -15.42 5.20
N THR A 283 14.97 -15.63 6.06
CA THR A 283 16.16 -16.44 5.77
C THR A 283 15.85 -17.90 5.43
N ARG A 284 14.63 -18.36 5.67
CA ARG A 284 14.14 -19.72 5.36
C ARG A 284 13.39 -19.76 4.03
N GLY A 285 13.30 -18.64 3.30
CA GLY A 285 12.53 -18.54 2.07
C GLY A 285 11.01 -18.40 2.29
N MET A 286 10.57 -18.07 3.51
CA MET A 286 9.16 -17.93 3.87
C MET A 286 8.75 -16.47 3.86
N LEU A 287 7.53 -16.19 3.40
CA LEU A 287 6.94 -14.86 3.48
C LEU A 287 6.85 -14.43 4.95
N ARG A 288 7.31 -13.23 5.26
CA ARG A 288 7.17 -12.65 6.61
C ARG A 288 5.70 -12.40 6.91
N THR A 289 5.26 -12.84 8.08
CA THR A 289 3.86 -12.70 8.51
C THR A 289 3.47 -11.24 8.70
N GLY A 290 2.21 -10.91 8.38
CA GLY A 290 1.66 -9.56 8.51
C GLY A 290 1.96 -8.63 7.35
N SER A 291 2.46 -9.14 6.22
CA SER A 291 2.74 -8.33 5.02
C SER A 291 1.52 -8.07 4.16
N PHE A 292 0.40 -8.75 4.42
CA PHE A 292 -0.84 -8.54 3.70
C PHE A 292 -2.08 -8.79 4.56
N ALA A 293 -3.22 -8.27 4.10
CA ALA A 293 -4.54 -8.58 4.62
C ALA A 293 -5.54 -8.76 3.46
N LEU A 294 -6.34 -9.82 3.50
CA LEU A 294 -7.46 -10.03 2.59
C LEU A 294 -8.73 -9.57 3.29
N VAL A 295 -9.41 -8.59 2.73
CA VAL A 295 -10.68 -8.07 3.23
C VAL A 295 -11.82 -8.66 2.40
N VAL A 296 -12.76 -9.28 3.10
CA VAL A 296 -14.03 -9.76 2.57
C VAL A 296 -15.08 -8.71 2.91
N TRP A 297 -15.50 -7.92 1.93
CA TRP A 297 -16.33 -6.74 2.13
C TRP A 297 -17.70 -6.91 1.53
N LYS A 298 -18.73 -6.83 2.34
CA LYS A 298 -20.11 -6.73 1.88
C LYS A 298 -20.60 -5.29 1.93
N ASP A 299 -20.46 -4.67 3.09
CA ASP A 299 -20.78 -3.28 3.35
C ASP A 299 -19.98 -2.76 4.56
N ARG A 300 -20.19 -1.50 4.94
CA ARG A 300 -19.48 -0.83 6.03
C ARG A 300 -19.59 -1.50 7.40
N ASN A 301 -20.60 -2.29 7.63
CA ASN A 301 -20.88 -2.94 8.92
C ASN A 301 -20.63 -4.46 8.87
N ASN A 302 -20.44 -5.00 7.66
CA ASN A 302 -20.31 -6.43 7.42
C ASN A 302 -19.06 -6.71 6.57
N PHE A 303 -17.95 -6.95 7.22
CA PHE A 303 -16.67 -7.32 6.59
C PHE A 303 -15.89 -8.28 7.49
N GLU A 304 -14.98 -9.01 6.90
CA GLU A 304 -14.02 -9.89 7.58
C GLU A 304 -12.61 -9.57 7.08
N ILE A 305 -11.62 -9.77 7.93
CA ILE A 305 -10.20 -9.56 7.58
C ILE A 305 -9.44 -10.83 7.89
N TYR A 306 -8.66 -11.27 6.90
CA TYR A 306 -7.79 -12.43 6.97
C TYR A 306 -6.34 -11.97 6.81
N SER A 307 -5.48 -12.36 7.72
CA SER A 307 -4.05 -12.13 7.66
C SER A 307 -3.30 -13.38 8.12
N ASP A 308 -2.04 -13.47 7.78
CA ASP A 308 -1.17 -14.58 8.16
C ASP A 308 -0.43 -14.33 9.49
N THR A 309 -0.90 -13.39 10.32
CA THR A 309 -0.27 -13.07 11.60
C THR A 309 -0.60 -14.06 12.71
N ASN A 310 0.27 -14.12 13.72
CA ASN A 310 0.08 -14.88 14.94
C ASN A 310 -0.57 -14.10 16.09
N GLU A 311 -0.84 -12.79 15.85
CA GLU A 311 -1.31 -11.85 16.86
C GLU A 311 -2.81 -11.69 16.86
#